data_8425e9e01974e77145608d525aeb8ddc
#
_entry.id   8425e9e01974e77145608d525aeb8ddc
#
_cell.length_a   1.000
_cell.length_b   1.000
_cell.length_c   1.000
_cell.angle_alpha   90.00
_cell.angle_beta   90.00
_cell.angle_gamma   90.00
#
_symmetry.space_group_name_H-M   'P 1'
#
loop_
_entity.id
_entity.type
_entity.pdbx_description
1 polymer ?
#
loop_
_entity_poly.entity_id
_entity_poly.type
_entity_poly.pdbx_seq_one_letter_code
_entity_poly.pdbx_strand_id
1 'polypeptide(L)'
;MTNINNGGKSPVAGIIHAVILLLILLFLMPLAQYIPMACLAGVLVIVSYNMSGWRTFKALLKNPKSDVTVLLITFFLTVIFDLTVAIEVGLLIACVLFMKRVMETTEISVIKNEIDPNNESDLEVHEEHLMVPKGVEVYEINGPYFFGIATKFEEIMSELGDRPKVRIVRMRKVPFIDSTGIHNLTNLCEMSKKENIQIVLSGVNEKVHQILEKSGFNELLGKENILSLIHISEPTRLGMI
;
A
#
# COMPACT_ATOMS: atom_id res chain seq x y z
N MET A 1 -11.25 6.13 -27.49
CA MET A 1 -10.87 7.52 -27.17
C MET A 1 -11.04 8.46 -28.36
N THR A 2 -10.50 8.18 -29.53
CA THR A 2 -10.63 9.01 -30.75
C THR A 2 -12.08 9.32 -31.13
N ASN A 3 -12.99 8.34 -31.03
CA ASN A 3 -14.40 8.51 -31.34
C ASN A 3 -15.11 9.46 -30.35
N ILE A 4 -14.74 9.44 -29.07
CA ILE A 4 -15.28 10.33 -28.04
C ILE A 4 -14.81 11.76 -28.29
N ASN A 5 -13.53 11.95 -28.65
CA ASN A 5 -12.96 13.26 -28.97
C ASN A 5 -13.62 13.91 -30.22
N ASN A 6 -14.13 13.07 -31.13
CA ASN A 6 -14.87 13.49 -32.33
C ASN A 6 -16.40 13.56 -32.12
N GLY A 7 -16.87 13.56 -30.87
CA GLY A 7 -18.30 13.77 -30.56
C GLY A 7 -19.15 12.51 -30.46
N GLY A 8 -18.55 11.31 -30.56
CA GLY A 8 -19.26 10.05 -30.41
C GLY A 8 -19.68 9.80 -28.96
N LYS A 9 -21.00 9.86 -28.68
CA LYS A 9 -21.57 9.72 -27.31
C LYS A 9 -22.28 8.37 -27.08
N SER A 10 -22.33 7.50 -28.09
CA SER A 10 -23.15 6.28 -28.04
C SER A 10 -22.35 5.07 -28.52
N PRO A 11 -22.62 3.85 -27.96
CA PRO A 11 -22.07 2.59 -28.45
C PRO A 11 -22.43 2.31 -29.92
N VAL A 12 -23.53 2.87 -30.40
CA VAL A 12 -24.00 2.75 -31.81
C VAL A 12 -22.96 3.29 -32.78
N ALA A 13 -22.19 4.34 -32.41
CA ALA A 13 -21.11 4.85 -33.24
C ALA A 13 -20.00 3.80 -33.50
N GLY A 14 -19.73 2.93 -32.55
CA GLY A 14 -18.80 1.81 -32.72
C GLY A 14 -19.33 0.74 -33.68
N ILE A 15 -20.62 0.44 -33.62
CA ILE A 15 -21.26 -0.54 -34.53
C ILE A 15 -21.27 0.02 -35.97
N ILE A 16 -21.62 1.28 -36.13
CA ILE A 16 -21.59 1.95 -37.45
C ILE A 16 -20.18 1.94 -38.02
N HIS A 17 -19.17 2.22 -37.19
CA HIS A 17 -17.77 2.18 -37.61
C HIS A 17 -17.36 0.79 -38.10
N ALA A 18 -17.72 -0.27 -37.37
CA ALA A 18 -17.45 -1.65 -37.76
C ALA A 18 -18.12 -2.04 -39.10
N VAL A 19 -19.38 -1.63 -39.28
CA VAL A 19 -20.14 -1.86 -40.53
C VAL A 19 -19.52 -1.12 -41.70
N ILE A 20 -19.11 0.13 -41.52
CA ILE A 20 -18.44 0.92 -42.57
C ILE A 20 -17.09 0.29 -42.92
N LEU A 21 -16.31 -0.16 -41.95
CA LEU A 21 -15.04 -0.86 -42.22
C LEU A 21 -15.26 -2.16 -43.01
N LEU A 22 -16.30 -2.92 -42.65
CA LEU A 22 -16.67 -4.14 -43.38
C LEU A 22 -17.04 -3.81 -44.86
N LEU A 23 -17.83 -2.77 -45.07
CA LEU A 23 -18.20 -2.32 -46.43
C LEU A 23 -16.96 -1.86 -47.25
N ILE A 24 -16.07 -1.11 -46.60
CA ILE A 24 -14.81 -0.69 -47.22
C ILE A 24 -13.99 -1.92 -47.63
N LEU A 25 -13.87 -2.90 -46.77
CA LEU A 25 -13.12 -4.12 -47.02
C LEU A 25 -13.71 -4.95 -48.19
N LEU A 26 -15.06 -5.01 -48.27
CA LEU A 26 -15.73 -5.81 -49.29
C LEU A 26 -15.74 -5.15 -50.68
N PHE A 27 -15.97 -3.80 -50.71
CA PHE A 27 -16.21 -3.10 -51.98
C PHE A 27 -15.06 -2.17 -52.41
N LEU A 28 -14.36 -1.56 -51.44
CA LEU A 28 -13.32 -0.55 -51.73
C LEU A 28 -11.89 -1.09 -51.67
N MET A 29 -11.70 -2.36 -51.34
CA MET A 29 -10.36 -2.95 -51.29
C MET A 29 -9.57 -2.77 -52.60
N PRO A 30 -10.16 -2.93 -53.79
CA PRO A 30 -9.45 -2.66 -55.05
C PRO A 30 -8.96 -1.23 -55.23
N LEU A 31 -9.67 -0.25 -54.63
CA LEU A 31 -9.26 1.15 -54.65
C LEU A 31 -8.16 1.45 -53.63
N ALA A 32 -8.07 0.69 -52.54
CA ALA A 32 -7.05 0.86 -51.51
C ALA A 32 -5.62 0.67 -52.05
N GLN A 33 -5.44 -0.15 -53.11
CA GLN A 33 -4.14 -0.36 -53.76
C GLN A 33 -3.55 0.93 -54.41
N TYR A 34 -4.38 1.92 -54.72
CA TYR A 34 -3.93 3.17 -55.30
C TYR A 34 -3.46 4.18 -54.23
N ILE A 35 -3.62 3.89 -52.92
CA ILE A 35 -3.16 4.77 -51.85
C ILE A 35 -1.65 4.65 -51.73
N PRO A 36 -0.87 5.73 -51.98
CA PRO A 36 0.57 5.67 -51.84
C PRO A 36 0.99 5.47 -50.41
N MET A 37 1.99 4.61 -50.18
CA MET A 37 2.54 4.32 -48.84
C MET A 37 3.01 5.58 -48.10
N ALA A 38 3.48 6.58 -48.84
CA ALA A 38 3.88 7.87 -48.26
C ALA A 38 2.71 8.61 -47.60
N CYS A 39 1.48 8.48 -48.16
CA CYS A 39 0.29 9.10 -47.56
C CYS A 39 -0.07 8.39 -46.24
N LEU A 40 -0.02 7.07 -46.20
CA LEU A 40 -0.26 6.30 -44.99
C LEU A 40 0.78 6.62 -43.90
N ALA A 41 2.05 6.73 -44.28
CA ALA A 41 3.12 7.12 -43.37
C ALA A 41 2.86 8.54 -42.80
N GLY A 42 2.44 9.50 -43.61
CA GLY A 42 2.10 10.85 -43.15
C GLY A 42 0.93 10.85 -42.15
N VAL A 43 -0.11 10.08 -42.41
CA VAL A 43 -1.25 9.92 -41.49
C VAL A 43 -0.80 9.30 -40.17
N LEU A 44 0.04 8.26 -40.19
CA LEU A 44 0.56 7.60 -39.00
C LEU A 44 1.40 8.56 -38.13
N VAL A 45 2.22 9.41 -38.73
CA VAL A 45 3.02 10.42 -38.01
C VAL A 45 2.11 11.42 -37.30
N ILE A 46 1.07 11.93 -37.98
CA ILE A 46 0.12 12.87 -37.38
C ILE A 46 -0.68 12.22 -36.26
N VAL A 47 -1.14 11.00 -36.46
CA VAL A 47 -1.86 10.22 -35.43
C VAL A 47 -0.97 9.98 -34.21
N SER A 48 0.28 9.56 -34.41
CA SER A 48 1.26 9.37 -33.34
C SER A 48 1.50 10.65 -32.56
N TYR A 49 1.65 11.77 -33.24
CA TYR A 49 1.81 13.09 -32.59
C TYR A 49 0.59 13.44 -31.74
N ASN A 50 -0.62 13.29 -32.29
CA ASN A 50 -1.86 13.60 -31.56
C ASN A 50 -2.10 12.65 -30.38
N MET A 51 -1.66 11.39 -30.47
CA MET A 51 -1.78 10.39 -29.40
C MET A 51 -0.65 10.46 -28.37
N SER A 52 0.46 11.11 -28.67
CA SER A 52 1.65 11.14 -27.80
C SER A 52 1.39 11.73 -26.40
N GLY A 53 0.35 12.59 -26.27
CA GLY A 53 0.00 13.20 -25.00
C GLY A 53 1.15 13.98 -24.36
N TRP A 54 1.99 14.64 -25.16
CA TRP A 54 3.21 15.33 -24.70
C TRP A 54 3.03 16.21 -23.48
N ARG A 55 1.88 16.88 -23.36
CA ARG A 55 1.56 17.70 -22.16
C ARG A 55 1.40 16.84 -20.91
N THR A 56 0.74 15.71 -21.04
CA THR A 56 0.55 14.73 -19.95
C THR A 56 1.88 14.11 -19.56
N PHE A 57 2.70 13.71 -20.54
CA PHE A 57 4.05 13.17 -20.28
C PHE A 57 4.90 14.17 -19.48
N LYS A 58 4.90 15.44 -19.88
CA LYS A 58 5.63 16.50 -19.17
C LYS A 58 5.11 16.77 -17.76
N ALA A 59 3.80 16.60 -17.53
CA ALA A 59 3.20 16.70 -16.20
C ALA A 59 3.60 15.51 -15.32
N LEU A 60 3.61 14.29 -15.87
CA LEU A 60 4.01 13.08 -15.17
C LEU A 60 5.47 13.09 -14.72
N LEU A 61 6.37 13.75 -15.45
CA LEU A 61 7.77 13.90 -15.04
C LEU A 61 7.97 14.72 -13.76
N LYS A 62 6.94 15.44 -13.29
CA LYS A 62 6.96 16.18 -12.03
C LYS A 62 6.48 15.33 -10.83
N ASN A 63 6.00 14.14 -11.08
CA ASN A 63 5.53 13.21 -10.06
C ASN A 63 6.69 12.65 -9.21
N PRO A 64 6.39 11.91 -8.12
CA PRO A 64 7.42 11.25 -7.31
C PRO A 64 8.39 10.43 -8.16
N LYS A 65 9.65 10.42 -7.77
CA LYS A 65 10.75 9.77 -8.52
C LYS A 65 10.46 8.30 -8.86
N SER A 66 9.77 7.57 -7.98
CA SER A 66 9.36 6.19 -8.22
C SER A 66 8.48 6.03 -9.46
N ASP A 67 7.46 6.89 -9.59
CA ASP A 67 6.49 6.82 -10.70
C ASP A 67 7.13 7.23 -12.02
N VAL A 68 8.02 8.25 -11.97
CA VAL A 68 8.83 8.69 -13.11
C VAL A 68 9.77 7.57 -13.58
N THR A 69 10.37 6.83 -12.66
CA THR A 69 11.25 5.70 -13.00
C THR A 69 10.48 4.60 -13.75
N VAL A 70 9.30 4.20 -13.26
CA VAL A 70 8.44 3.22 -13.96
C VAL A 70 8.08 3.72 -15.34
N LEU A 71 7.65 4.99 -15.46
CA LEU A 71 7.27 5.62 -16.73
C LEU A 71 8.41 5.54 -17.75
N LEU A 72 9.61 5.95 -17.36
CA LEU A 72 10.77 5.96 -18.27
C LEU A 72 11.21 4.55 -18.67
N ILE A 73 11.30 3.63 -17.70
CA ILE A 73 11.68 2.24 -17.99
C ILE A 73 10.67 1.59 -18.95
N THR A 74 9.37 1.72 -18.67
CA THR A 74 8.31 1.19 -19.52
C THR A 74 8.35 1.81 -20.93
N PHE A 75 8.58 3.12 -21.02
CA PHE A 75 8.70 3.79 -22.30
C PHE A 75 9.88 3.26 -23.13
N PHE A 76 11.07 3.17 -22.54
CA PHE A 76 12.24 2.64 -23.25
C PHE A 76 12.10 1.18 -23.64
N LEU A 77 11.52 0.36 -22.76
CA LEU A 77 11.24 -1.05 -23.08
C LEU A 77 10.26 -1.19 -24.25
N THR A 78 9.23 -0.33 -24.31
CA THR A 78 8.27 -0.34 -25.43
C THR A 78 8.93 0.04 -26.75
N VAL A 79 9.92 0.94 -26.73
CA VAL A 79 10.63 1.38 -27.93
C VAL A 79 11.66 0.35 -28.40
N ILE A 80 12.37 -0.31 -27.47
CA ILE A 80 13.49 -1.22 -27.79
C ILE A 80 13.01 -2.64 -28.09
N PHE A 81 12.04 -3.11 -27.32
CA PHE A 81 11.50 -4.48 -27.47
C PHE A 81 10.10 -4.43 -28.08
N ASP A 82 9.08 -4.64 -27.26
CA ASP A 82 7.68 -4.55 -27.66
C ASP A 82 6.80 -4.15 -26.47
N LEU A 83 5.52 -3.93 -26.76
CA LEU A 83 4.54 -3.53 -25.76
C LEU A 83 4.32 -4.61 -24.67
N THR A 84 4.41 -5.88 -25.02
CA THR A 84 4.15 -7.01 -24.11
C THR A 84 5.21 -7.06 -23.03
N VAL A 85 6.48 -7.08 -23.42
CA VAL A 85 7.63 -7.07 -22.49
C VAL A 85 7.61 -5.81 -21.62
N ALA A 86 7.28 -4.66 -22.21
CA ALA A 86 7.21 -3.40 -21.45
C ALA A 86 6.13 -3.43 -20.37
N ILE A 87 4.96 -4.03 -20.64
CA ILE A 87 3.89 -4.17 -19.65
C ILE A 87 4.30 -5.14 -18.54
N GLU A 88 4.86 -6.30 -18.87
CA GLU A 88 5.28 -7.29 -17.88
C GLU A 88 6.32 -6.74 -16.92
N VAL A 89 7.42 -6.20 -17.45
CA VAL A 89 8.50 -5.62 -16.64
C VAL A 89 8.04 -4.36 -15.89
N GLY A 90 7.28 -3.49 -16.55
CA GLY A 90 6.74 -2.28 -15.96
C GLY A 90 5.81 -2.57 -14.78
N LEU A 91 4.95 -3.59 -14.91
CA LEU A 91 4.06 -4.03 -13.84
C LEU A 91 4.84 -4.59 -12.65
N LEU A 92 5.87 -5.42 -12.89
CA LEU A 92 6.72 -5.96 -11.83
C LEU A 92 7.41 -4.84 -11.05
N ILE A 93 8.03 -3.88 -11.75
CA ILE A 93 8.69 -2.74 -11.11
C ILE A 93 7.68 -1.90 -10.33
N ALA A 94 6.51 -1.63 -10.91
CA ALA A 94 5.45 -0.87 -10.23
C ALA A 94 4.98 -1.57 -8.95
N CYS A 95 4.80 -2.90 -8.95
CA CYS A 95 4.45 -3.69 -7.77
C CYS A 95 5.53 -3.58 -6.67
N VAL A 96 6.81 -3.72 -7.02
CA VAL A 96 7.92 -3.62 -6.06
C VAL A 96 7.98 -2.22 -5.45
N LEU A 97 7.87 -1.16 -6.26
CA LEU A 97 7.89 0.22 -5.77
C LEU A 97 6.65 0.56 -4.95
N PHE A 98 5.50 0.00 -5.30
CA PHE A 98 4.28 0.13 -4.51
C PHE A 98 4.44 -0.53 -3.12
N MET A 99 4.97 -1.77 -3.07
CA MET A 99 5.25 -2.44 -1.80
C MET A 99 6.21 -1.61 -0.93
N LYS A 100 7.29 -1.07 -1.53
CA LYS A 100 8.22 -0.18 -0.82
C LYS A 100 7.50 1.05 -0.25
N ARG A 101 6.66 1.71 -1.04
CA ARG A 101 5.89 2.88 -0.59
C ARG A 101 4.96 2.54 0.57
N VAL A 102 4.27 1.39 0.53
CA VAL A 102 3.41 0.95 1.63
C VAL A 102 4.22 0.68 2.90
N MET A 103 5.42 0.11 2.79
CA MET A 103 6.33 -0.06 3.94
C MET A 103 6.78 1.27 4.54
N GLU A 104 7.07 2.27 3.71
CA GLU A 104 7.51 3.60 4.15
C GLU A 104 6.38 4.42 4.80
N THR A 105 5.13 4.14 4.46
CA THR A 105 3.95 4.82 5.07
C THR A 105 3.49 4.21 6.39
N THR A 106 4.02 3.03 6.77
CA THR A 106 3.71 2.42 8.05
C THR A 106 4.73 2.87 9.08
N GLU A 107 4.27 3.50 10.14
CA GLU A 107 5.07 4.00 11.24
C GLU A 107 4.81 3.20 12.52
N ILE A 108 5.86 2.97 13.29
CA ILE A 108 5.77 2.41 14.64
C ILE A 108 6.19 3.52 15.58
N SER A 109 5.27 3.96 16.42
CA SER A 109 5.51 4.98 17.43
C SER A 109 5.67 4.33 18.78
N VAL A 110 6.71 4.71 19.51
CA VAL A 110 6.90 4.31 20.92
C VAL A 110 6.42 5.45 21.81
N ILE A 111 5.37 5.20 22.56
CA ILE A 111 4.83 6.18 23.50
C ILE A 111 5.64 6.07 24.80
N LYS A 112 6.62 6.95 24.98
CA LYS A 112 7.38 7.10 26.23
C LYS A 112 6.76 8.18 27.10
N ASN A 113 6.92 8.06 28.43
CA ASN A 113 6.36 8.98 29.43
C ASN A 113 6.95 10.39 29.42
N GLU A 114 8.02 10.64 28.72
CA GLU A 114 8.65 11.95 28.63
C GLU A 114 8.16 12.66 27.37
N ILE A 115 7.13 13.46 27.53
CA ILE A 115 6.79 14.49 26.56
C ILE A 115 7.90 15.53 26.68
N ASP A 116 8.75 15.65 25.66
CA ASP A 116 9.63 16.79 25.53
C ASP A 116 8.79 18.00 25.08
N PRO A 117 8.52 18.99 25.97
CA PRO A 117 7.70 20.15 25.64
C PRO A 117 8.30 21.05 24.56
N ASN A 118 9.54 20.77 24.12
CA ASN A 118 10.24 21.52 23.09
C ASN A 118 10.16 20.85 21.71
N ASN A 119 9.51 19.70 21.59
CA ASN A 119 9.39 18.98 20.33
C ASN A 119 8.00 19.23 19.71
N GLU A 120 7.91 20.15 18.75
CA GLU A 120 6.64 20.53 18.10
C GLU A 120 5.91 19.35 17.44
N SER A 121 6.63 18.29 17.05
CA SER A 121 6.04 17.08 16.48
C SER A 121 5.25 16.24 17.49
N ASP A 122 5.52 16.39 18.79
CA ASP A 122 4.80 15.68 19.85
C ASP A 122 3.46 16.37 20.20
N LEU A 123 3.29 17.64 19.80
CA LEU A 123 2.08 18.42 20.06
C LEU A 123 0.90 18.09 19.14
N GLU A 124 1.17 17.57 17.93
CA GLU A 124 0.10 17.21 16.97
C GLU A 124 -0.54 15.83 17.24
N VAL A 125 0.03 15.01 18.13
CA VAL A 125 -0.45 13.64 18.40
C VAL A 125 -1.43 13.58 19.60
N HIS A 126 -1.78 14.71 20.20
CA HIS A 126 -2.54 14.77 21.46
C HIS A 126 -4.05 14.78 21.29
N GLU A 127 -4.63 13.62 21.01
CA GLU A 127 -6.04 13.39 21.39
C GLU A 127 -6.21 12.62 22.72
N GLU A 128 -5.17 11.98 23.27
CA GLU A 128 -5.24 11.30 24.58
C GLU A 128 -3.91 11.44 25.34
N HIS A 129 -3.89 12.18 26.44
CA HIS A 129 -2.77 12.18 27.41
C HIS A 129 -2.69 10.82 28.12
N LEU A 130 -2.05 9.85 27.49
CA LEU A 130 -1.80 8.55 28.11
C LEU A 130 -0.63 8.67 29.10
N MET A 131 -0.93 8.77 30.37
CA MET A 131 0.08 8.59 31.41
C MET A 131 0.45 7.11 31.48
N VAL A 132 1.62 6.74 30.95
CA VAL A 132 2.11 5.38 30.99
C VAL A 132 2.84 5.15 32.32
N PRO A 133 2.45 4.15 33.15
CA PRO A 133 3.11 3.85 34.42
C PRO A 133 4.56 3.41 34.22
N LYS A 134 5.41 3.62 35.23
CA LYS A 134 6.81 3.12 35.22
C LYS A 134 6.82 1.60 35.03
N GLY A 135 7.64 1.12 34.09
CA GLY A 135 7.77 -0.30 33.77
C GLY A 135 6.76 -0.81 32.72
N VAL A 136 5.99 0.08 32.11
CA VAL A 136 5.11 -0.24 30.98
C VAL A 136 5.66 0.46 29.72
N GLU A 137 5.71 -0.24 28.60
CA GLU A 137 6.01 0.32 27.30
C GLU A 137 4.80 0.18 26.39
N VAL A 138 4.50 1.22 25.63
CA VAL A 138 3.38 1.23 24.68
C VAL A 138 3.92 1.46 23.27
N TYR A 139 3.65 0.52 22.38
CA TYR A 139 3.96 0.60 20.96
C TYR A 139 2.66 0.78 20.18
N GLU A 140 2.59 1.78 19.33
CA GLU A 140 1.47 1.96 18.41
C GLU A 140 1.93 1.66 16.99
N ILE A 141 1.21 0.73 16.32
CA ILE A 141 1.45 0.37 14.93
C ILE A 141 0.45 1.11 14.07
N ASN A 142 0.95 2.05 13.24
CA ASN A 142 0.16 2.86 12.33
C ASN A 142 0.30 2.34 10.90
N GLY A 143 -0.60 1.48 10.47
CA GLY A 143 -0.62 0.90 9.12
C GLY A 143 -0.68 -0.62 9.10
N PRO A 144 -0.61 -1.25 7.92
CA PRO A 144 -0.68 -2.70 7.78
C PRO A 144 0.55 -3.40 8.39
N TYR A 145 0.31 -4.46 9.17
CA TYR A 145 1.37 -5.23 9.83
C TYR A 145 1.75 -6.45 9.00
N PHE A 146 2.83 -6.33 8.23
CA PHE A 146 3.31 -7.36 7.29
C PHE A 146 4.85 -7.42 7.29
N PHE A 147 5.43 -8.31 6.46
CA PHE A 147 6.85 -8.68 6.51
C PHE A 147 7.84 -7.51 6.66
N GLY A 148 7.64 -6.38 5.95
CA GLY A 148 8.56 -5.25 5.99
C GLY A 148 8.52 -4.42 7.28
N ILE A 149 7.41 -4.45 8.00
CA ILE A 149 7.21 -3.69 9.25
C ILE A 149 7.59 -4.53 10.47
N ALA A 150 7.34 -5.81 10.39
CA ALA A 150 7.63 -6.72 11.48
C ALA A 150 9.12 -6.73 11.86
N THR A 151 10.01 -6.70 10.88
CA THR A 151 11.47 -6.59 11.10
C THR A 151 11.85 -5.25 11.74
N LYS A 152 11.24 -4.15 11.28
CA LYS A 152 11.46 -2.82 11.85
C LYS A 152 11.00 -2.73 13.32
N PHE A 153 9.93 -3.45 13.65
CA PHE A 153 9.44 -3.52 15.02
C PHE A 153 10.43 -4.22 15.96
N GLU A 154 11.03 -5.32 15.51
CA GLU A 154 12.08 -6.02 16.26
C GLU A 154 13.33 -5.14 16.47
N GLU A 155 13.75 -4.37 15.46
CA GLU A 155 14.86 -3.42 15.58
C GLU A 155 14.59 -2.37 16.65
N ILE A 156 13.43 -1.71 16.61
CA ILE A 156 13.03 -0.68 17.58
C ILE A 156 13.05 -1.24 19.00
N MET A 157 12.58 -2.47 19.17
CA MET A 157 12.56 -3.11 20.48
C MET A 157 13.93 -3.51 21.00
N SER A 158 14.85 -3.89 20.12
CA SER A 158 16.22 -4.23 20.49
C SER A 158 17.05 -3.02 20.93
N GLU A 159 16.74 -1.83 20.39
CA GLU A 159 17.42 -0.58 20.74
C GLU A 159 17.03 -0.01 22.11
N LEU A 160 15.84 -0.37 22.60
CA LEU A 160 15.27 0.22 23.81
C LEU A 160 15.80 -0.36 25.12
N GLY A 161 16.86 -1.09 25.18
CA GLY A 161 17.68 -1.47 26.35
C GLY A 161 17.01 -1.69 27.73
N ASP A 162 15.87 -1.09 27.99
CA ASP A 162 15.09 -1.20 29.21
C ASP A 162 14.21 -2.47 29.17
N ARG A 163 14.13 -3.19 30.31
CA ARG A 163 13.27 -4.36 30.45
C ARG A 163 11.95 -3.95 31.13
N PRO A 164 10.89 -3.68 30.35
CA PRO A 164 9.59 -3.35 30.93
C PRO A 164 9.00 -4.59 31.61
N LYS A 165 8.07 -4.39 32.53
CA LYS A 165 7.26 -5.47 33.08
C LYS A 165 6.11 -5.86 32.17
N VAL A 166 5.56 -4.86 31.49
CA VAL A 166 4.43 -5.03 30.57
C VAL A 166 4.71 -4.27 29.27
N ARG A 167 4.40 -4.93 28.15
CA ARG A 167 4.52 -4.38 26.80
C ARG A 167 3.15 -4.37 26.14
N ILE A 168 2.64 -3.18 25.82
CA ILE A 168 1.34 -2.98 25.18
C ILE A 168 1.57 -2.68 23.70
N VAL A 169 1.02 -3.50 22.82
CA VAL A 169 1.04 -3.27 21.37
C VAL A 169 -0.34 -2.82 20.92
N ARG A 170 -0.46 -1.54 20.57
CA ARG A 170 -1.70 -0.95 20.07
C ARG A 170 -1.84 -1.21 18.58
N MET A 171 -2.90 -1.90 18.19
CA MET A 171 -3.19 -2.30 16.81
C MET A 171 -4.44 -1.61 16.23
N ARG A 172 -4.90 -0.51 16.84
CA ARG A 172 -6.13 0.21 16.45
C ARG A 172 -6.11 0.63 14.98
N LYS A 173 -4.94 1.03 14.47
CA LYS A 173 -4.74 1.52 13.11
C LYS A 173 -4.18 0.44 12.17
N VAL A 174 -4.15 -0.84 12.58
CA VAL A 174 -3.72 -1.97 11.76
C VAL A 174 -4.91 -2.51 10.97
N PRO A 175 -5.00 -2.28 9.65
CA PRO A 175 -6.14 -2.73 8.84
C PRO A 175 -6.10 -4.23 8.52
N PHE A 176 -4.91 -4.82 8.44
CA PHE A 176 -4.70 -6.25 8.22
C PHE A 176 -3.32 -6.70 8.70
N ILE A 177 -3.19 -8.02 8.92
CA ILE A 177 -1.97 -8.71 9.27
C ILE A 177 -1.78 -9.89 8.31
N ASP A 178 -0.54 -10.16 7.89
CA ASP A 178 -0.18 -11.32 7.09
C ASP A 178 0.46 -12.44 7.93
N SER A 179 0.76 -13.58 7.29
CA SER A 179 1.37 -14.74 7.96
C SER A 179 2.74 -14.39 8.57
N THR A 180 3.52 -13.51 7.95
CA THR A 180 4.82 -13.08 8.47
C THR A 180 4.64 -12.18 9.69
N GLY A 181 3.67 -11.28 9.66
CA GLY A 181 3.30 -10.47 10.82
C GLY A 181 2.88 -11.32 12.02
N ILE A 182 2.07 -12.36 11.79
CA ILE A 182 1.68 -13.32 12.85
C ILE A 182 2.91 -14.03 13.41
N HIS A 183 3.78 -14.55 12.54
CA HIS A 183 5.01 -15.23 12.96
C HIS A 183 5.89 -14.33 13.83
N ASN A 184 6.05 -13.07 13.44
CA ASN A 184 6.85 -12.12 14.23
C ASN A 184 6.19 -11.73 15.55
N LEU A 185 4.85 -11.60 15.60
CA LEU A 185 4.13 -11.45 16.88
C LEU A 185 4.32 -12.68 17.77
N THR A 186 4.32 -13.88 17.20
CA THR A 186 4.57 -15.12 17.92
C THR A 186 5.99 -15.11 18.52
N ASN A 187 7.00 -14.81 17.72
CA ASN A 187 8.39 -14.70 18.18
C ASN A 187 8.53 -13.66 19.31
N LEU A 188 7.88 -12.52 19.14
CA LEU A 188 7.83 -11.46 20.15
C LEU A 188 7.26 -11.97 21.48
N CYS A 189 6.13 -12.71 21.44
CA CYS A 189 5.52 -13.28 22.62
C CYS A 189 6.44 -14.30 23.29
N GLU A 190 7.10 -15.16 22.51
CA GLU A 190 8.04 -16.14 23.04
C GLU A 190 9.28 -15.51 23.70
N MET A 191 9.86 -14.48 23.05
CA MET A 191 10.99 -13.72 23.57
C MET A 191 10.60 -13.02 24.88
N SER A 192 9.49 -12.31 24.89
CA SER A 192 9.01 -11.59 26.06
C SER A 192 8.67 -12.52 27.22
N LYS A 193 8.12 -13.69 26.93
CA LYS A 193 7.86 -14.73 27.95
C LYS A 193 9.16 -15.25 28.59
N LYS A 194 10.25 -15.41 27.81
CA LYS A 194 11.57 -15.78 28.33
C LYS A 194 12.17 -14.72 29.25
N GLU A 195 11.83 -13.44 28.99
CA GLU A 195 12.29 -12.30 29.79
C GLU A 195 11.34 -11.93 30.93
N ASN A 196 10.26 -12.69 31.14
CA ASN A 196 9.19 -12.40 32.10
C ASN A 196 8.48 -11.06 31.85
N ILE A 197 8.35 -10.67 30.58
CA ILE A 197 7.62 -9.50 30.15
C ILE A 197 6.21 -9.93 29.71
N GLN A 198 5.17 -9.32 30.27
CA GLN A 198 3.80 -9.56 29.83
C GLN A 198 3.50 -8.74 28.57
N ILE A 199 2.94 -9.39 27.53
CA ILE A 199 2.46 -8.71 26.33
C ILE A 199 0.94 -8.59 26.37
N VAL A 200 0.45 -7.42 25.95
CA VAL A 200 -0.97 -7.13 25.78
C VAL A 200 -1.18 -6.53 24.40
N LEU A 201 -2.08 -7.13 23.60
CA LEU A 201 -2.53 -6.52 22.34
C LEU A 201 -3.77 -5.67 22.61
N SER A 202 -3.76 -4.40 22.21
CA SER A 202 -4.85 -3.47 22.44
C SER A 202 -5.39 -2.91 21.14
N GLY A 203 -6.70 -2.75 21.08
CA GLY A 203 -7.38 -2.14 19.94
C GLY A 203 -7.40 -3.01 18.69
N VAL A 204 -7.38 -4.32 18.84
CA VAL A 204 -7.43 -5.27 17.73
C VAL A 204 -8.80 -5.17 17.03
N ASN A 205 -8.80 -4.90 15.72
CA ASN A 205 -10.03 -4.87 14.94
C ASN A 205 -10.54 -6.29 14.66
N GLU A 206 -11.83 -6.41 14.32
CA GLU A 206 -12.49 -7.70 14.11
C GLU A 206 -11.81 -8.59 13.07
N LYS A 207 -11.33 -7.99 11.96
CA LYS A 207 -10.65 -8.75 10.89
C LYS A 207 -9.31 -9.34 11.35
N VAL A 208 -8.52 -8.55 12.06
CA VAL A 208 -7.24 -8.99 12.61
C VAL A 208 -7.47 -10.01 13.71
N HIS A 209 -8.48 -9.81 14.56
CA HIS A 209 -8.85 -10.77 15.62
C HIS A 209 -9.20 -12.15 15.06
N GLN A 210 -10.02 -12.22 14.01
CA GLN A 210 -10.38 -13.47 13.34
C GLN A 210 -9.15 -14.18 12.72
N ILE A 211 -8.18 -13.43 12.22
CA ILE A 211 -6.95 -14.00 11.67
C ILE A 211 -6.07 -14.56 12.80
N LEU A 212 -5.92 -13.83 13.90
CA LEU A 212 -5.17 -14.28 15.09
C LEU A 212 -5.81 -15.52 15.72
N GLU A 213 -7.12 -15.59 15.78
CA GLU A 213 -7.84 -16.76 16.29
C GLU A 213 -7.62 -17.99 15.39
N LYS A 214 -7.77 -17.84 14.07
CA LYS A 214 -7.52 -18.93 13.11
C LYS A 214 -6.08 -19.44 13.11
N SER A 215 -5.12 -18.59 13.42
CA SER A 215 -3.70 -18.96 13.51
C SER A 215 -3.30 -19.65 14.82
N GLY A 216 -4.21 -19.76 15.79
CA GLY A 216 -3.91 -20.30 17.12
C GLY A 216 -3.14 -19.32 18.03
N PHE A 217 -2.93 -18.09 17.60
CA PHE A 217 -2.18 -17.08 18.37
C PHE A 217 -2.85 -16.78 19.73
N ASN A 218 -4.18 -16.87 19.80
CA ASN A 218 -4.95 -16.65 21.02
C ASN A 218 -4.62 -17.66 22.13
N GLU A 219 -4.19 -18.87 21.77
CA GLU A 219 -3.77 -19.90 22.74
C GLU A 219 -2.38 -19.59 23.31
N LEU A 220 -1.51 -18.98 22.53
CA LEU A 220 -0.15 -18.61 22.93
C LEU A 220 -0.13 -17.44 23.92
N LEU A 221 -0.90 -16.38 23.60
CA LEU A 221 -0.90 -15.12 24.35
C LEU A 221 -1.90 -15.13 25.52
N GLY A 222 -2.96 -15.93 25.43
CA GLY A 222 -4.11 -15.88 26.34
C GLY A 222 -5.17 -14.89 25.86
N LYS A 223 -6.43 -15.31 25.88
CA LYS A 223 -7.55 -14.46 25.39
C LYS A 223 -7.72 -13.18 26.21
N GLU A 224 -7.36 -13.20 27.46
CA GLU A 224 -7.39 -12.05 28.38
C GLU A 224 -6.41 -10.95 28.03
N ASN A 225 -5.34 -11.26 27.30
CA ASN A 225 -4.30 -10.31 26.86
C ASN A 225 -4.58 -9.72 25.48
N ILE A 226 -5.73 -10.04 24.86
CA ILE A 226 -6.15 -9.50 23.56
C ILE A 226 -7.39 -8.65 23.75
N LEU A 227 -7.22 -7.34 23.74
CA LEU A 227 -8.29 -6.36 23.92
C LEU A 227 -8.78 -5.87 22.56
N SER A 228 -10.02 -6.19 22.20
CA SER A 228 -10.63 -5.70 20.97
C SER A 228 -11.11 -4.25 21.13
N LEU A 229 -11.36 -3.56 19.99
CA LEU A 229 -11.93 -2.20 19.97
C LEU A 229 -13.28 -2.10 20.71
N ILE A 230 -14.03 -3.19 20.78
CA ILE A 230 -15.36 -3.24 21.41
C ILE A 230 -15.25 -3.23 22.95
N HIS A 231 -14.16 -3.75 23.51
CA HIS A 231 -13.96 -3.80 24.96
C HIS A 231 -13.38 -2.53 25.59
N ILE A 232 -12.96 -1.56 24.78
CA ILE A 232 -12.41 -0.27 25.27
C ILE A 232 -13.53 0.65 25.81
N SER A 233 -14.79 0.36 25.52
CA SER A 233 -15.93 1.13 26.03
C SER A 233 -16.31 0.83 27.50
N GLU A 234 -15.67 -0.16 28.14
CA GLU A 234 -15.89 -0.45 29.57
C GLU A 234 -14.65 -0.02 30.41
N PRO A 235 -14.67 1.13 31.09
CA PRO A 235 -13.53 1.60 31.90
C PRO A 235 -13.27 0.77 33.17
N THR A 236 -13.99 -0.33 33.40
CA THR A 236 -14.06 -1.00 34.70
C THR A 236 -12.97 -2.08 34.92
N ARG A 237 -12.16 -2.46 33.93
CA ARG A 237 -11.16 -3.52 34.12
C ARG A 237 -9.69 -3.07 34.20
N LEU A 238 -9.37 -1.84 33.83
CA LEU A 238 -7.99 -1.30 33.93
C LEU A 238 -7.69 -0.67 35.31
N GLY A 239 -8.65 -0.62 36.22
CA GLY A 239 -8.48 -0.09 37.58
C GLY A 239 -8.08 -1.12 38.64
N MET A 240 -7.74 -2.35 38.24
CA MET A 240 -7.38 -3.44 39.19
C MET A 240 -6.01 -4.07 38.92
N ILE A 241 -5.04 -3.29 38.44
CA ILE A 241 -3.61 -3.69 38.45
C ILE A 241 -2.79 -2.62 39.13
#